data_f3b8921caa4d13375b3deff432961063
#
_entry.id   f3b8921caa4d13375b3deff432961063
#
_cell.length_a   1.000
_cell.length_b   1.000
_cell.length_c   1.000
_cell.angle_alpha   90.00
_cell.angle_beta   90.00
_cell.angle_gamma   90.00
#
_symmetry.space_group_name_H-M   'P 1'
#
loop_
_entity.id
_entity.type
_entity.pdbx_description
1 polymer ?
#
loop_
_entity_poly.entity_id
_entity_poly.type
_entity_poly.pdbx_seq_one_letter_code
_entity_poly.pdbx_strand_id
1 'polypeptide(L)'
;PVVLRLEDVCLDIPVFTTETRSLKSALIRSVTGGGLRRRGGGALITALDRVSCSVREGDRVALIGHNGAGKSTFLRLISGIYRHTSGRFEARVPVFPMIHKSFITSPELSGLQAIKAHYLMVKGRLEGFEAFCDDVVAFSGLGDFVHLPLKTYSQGMASRLLFSVLTACSHDCLAMDEGFGAGDS
;
A
#
# COMPACT_ATOMS: atom_id res chain seq x y z
N PRO A 1 -0.54 -14.44 19.24
CA PRO A 1 -0.80 -13.12 19.85
C PRO A 1 -1.49 -12.17 18.87
N VAL A 2 -2.18 -11.13 19.40
CA VAL A 2 -2.73 -10.06 18.58
C VAL A 2 -1.59 -9.14 18.14
N VAL A 3 -1.43 -8.91 16.84
CA VAL A 3 -0.38 -8.07 16.26
C VAL A 3 -0.90 -6.68 15.88
N LEU A 4 -2.18 -6.58 15.49
CA LEU A 4 -2.85 -5.29 15.22
C LEU A 4 -4.18 -5.25 15.97
N ARG A 5 -4.53 -4.09 16.53
CA ARG A 5 -5.81 -3.83 17.18
C ARG A 5 -6.31 -2.43 16.83
N LEU A 6 -7.55 -2.36 16.37
CA LEU A 6 -8.28 -1.12 16.13
C LEU A 6 -9.55 -1.14 16.99
N GLU A 7 -9.81 -0.03 17.69
CA GLU A 7 -11.01 0.17 18.52
C GLU A 7 -11.62 1.52 18.16
N ASP A 8 -12.81 1.50 17.54
CA ASP A 8 -13.57 2.66 17.10
C ASP A 8 -12.76 3.71 16.32
N VAL A 9 -11.86 3.24 15.47
CA VAL A 9 -10.94 4.09 14.72
C VAL A 9 -11.69 4.84 13.63
N CYS A 10 -11.56 6.17 13.64
CA CYS A 10 -12.02 7.06 12.59
C CYS A 10 -10.85 7.73 11.88
N LEU A 11 -11.04 8.01 10.61
CA LEU A 11 -10.12 8.82 9.81
C LEU A 11 -10.87 9.84 8.99
N ASP A 12 -10.68 11.12 9.32
CA ASP A 12 -11.20 12.25 8.58
C ASP A 12 -10.06 12.88 7.75
N ILE A 13 -10.29 13.05 6.46
CA ILE A 13 -9.33 13.64 5.53
C ILE A 13 -9.80 15.05 5.18
N PRO A 14 -8.97 16.10 5.41
CA PRO A 14 -9.33 17.46 5.04
C PRO A 14 -9.30 17.62 3.52
N VAL A 15 -10.36 18.23 2.98
CA VAL A 15 -10.43 18.60 1.55
C VAL A 15 -10.21 20.09 1.46
N PHE A 16 -9.06 20.47 0.91
CA PHE A 16 -8.74 21.85 0.61
C PHE A 16 -9.32 22.19 -0.77
N THR A 17 -10.45 22.88 -0.81
CA THR A 17 -11.00 23.43 -2.05
C THR A 17 -10.73 24.92 -2.10
N THR A 18 -10.06 25.38 -3.14
CA THR A 18 -9.81 26.81 -3.42
C THR A 18 -11.09 27.57 -3.80
N GLU A 19 -12.20 26.86 -4.04
CA GLU A 19 -13.48 27.43 -4.44
C GLU A 19 -14.61 26.97 -3.50
N THR A 20 -15.00 27.84 -2.62
CA THR A 20 -16.10 27.64 -1.66
C THR A 20 -17.51 27.67 -2.28
N ARG A 21 -17.68 27.75 -3.59
CA ARG A 21 -18.99 27.96 -4.26
C ARG A 21 -19.19 27.15 -5.54
N SER A 22 -18.83 25.88 -5.64
CA SER A 22 -19.10 25.14 -6.88
C SER A 22 -19.75 23.79 -6.66
N LEU A 23 -20.58 23.38 -7.61
CA LEU A 23 -21.33 22.15 -7.82
C LEU A 23 -20.55 20.82 -7.53
N LYS A 24 -19.21 20.90 -7.35
CA LYS A 24 -18.37 19.76 -6.97
C LYS A 24 -18.72 19.13 -5.61
N SER A 25 -19.29 19.91 -4.69
CA SER A 25 -19.73 19.38 -3.39
C SER A 25 -20.92 18.40 -3.49
N ALA A 26 -21.72 18.54 -4.54
CA ALA A 26 -22.84 17.63 -4.81
C ALA A 26 -22.34 16.32 -5.47
N LEU A 27 -21.34 16.41 -6.34
CA LEU A 27 -20.74 15.23 -7.00
C LEU A 27 -19.96 14.34 -6.02
N ILE A 28 -19.23 14.93 -5.08
CA ILE A 28 -18.48 14.18 -4.05
C ILE A 28 -19.45 13.38 -3.15
N ARG A 29 -20.67 13.90 -2.92
CA ARG A 29 -21.73 13.20 -2.16
C ARG A 29 -22.24 11.92 -2.85
N SER A 30 -22.23 11.88 -4.17
CA SER A 30 -22.79 10.74 -4.91
C SER A 30 -21.77 9.64 -5.20
N VAL A 31 -20.48 9.93 -5.11
CA VAL A 31 -19.40 8.99 -5.50
C VAL A 31 -18.71 8.33 -4.31
N THR A 32 -18.66 9.01 -3.15
CA THR A 32 -18.08 8.44 -1.93
C THR A 32 -19.16 8.27 -0.90
N GLY A 33 -19.51 7.05 -0.53
CA GLY A 33 -20.46 6.73 0.55
C GLY A 33 -20.07 7.26 1.95
N GLY A 34 -19.11 8.20 2.02
CA GLY A 34 -18.62 8.84 3.24
C GLY A 34 -19.39 10.12 3.58
N GLY A 35 -19.73 10.30 4.85
CA GLY A 35 -20.39 11.51 5.36
C GLY A 35 -19.50 12.75 5.28
N LEU A 36 -19.93 13.78 4.53
CA LEU A 36 -19.25 15.08 4.50
C LEU A 36 -19.58 15.86 5.77
N ARG A 37 -18.60 16.09 6.64
CA ARG A 37 -18.73 16.96 7.81
C ARG A 37 -18.01 18.29 7.56
N ARG A 38 -18.69 19.42 7.87
CA ARG A 38 -18.08 20.74 7.87
C ARG A 38 -17.61 21.10 9.28
N ARG A 39 -16.33 21.39 9.44
CA ARG A 39 -15.77 21.93 10.70
C ARG A 39 -14.87 23.10 10.36
N GLY A 40 -15.20 24.29 10.83
CA GLY A 40 -14.28 25.44 10.82
C GLY A 40 -13.79 25.90 9.44
N GLY A 41 -14.66 26.02 8.42
CA GLY A 41 -14.28 26.58 7.11
C GLY A 41 -13.71 25.62 6.08
N GLY A 42 -13.45 24.34 6.42
CA GLY A 42 -13.01 23.28 5.51
C GLY A 42 -14.04 22.13 5.41
N ALA A 43 -14.02 21.39 4.29
CA ALA A 43 -14.76 20.16 4.15
C ALA A 43 -13.88 18.99 4.65
N LEU A 44 -14.44 18.14 5.51
CA LEU A 44 -13.83 16.89 5.96
C LEU A 44 -14.57 15.73 5.31
N ILE A 45 -13.84 14.76 4.78
CA ILE A 45 -14.39 13.49 4.32
C ILE A 45 -14.03 12.44 5.36
N THR A 46 -15.04 11.83 5.99
CA THR A 46 -14.84 10.66 6.84
C THR A 46 -14.54 9.46 5.94
N ALA A 47 -13.29 9.09 5.87
CA ALA A 47 -12.81 7.98 5.05
C ALA A 47 -12.93 6.63 5.77
N LEU A 48 -12.85 6.64 7.11
CA LEU A 48 -13.10 5.48 7.96
C LEU A 48 -13.96 5.95 9.14
N ASP A 49 -15.03 5.20 9.46
CA ASP A 49 -15.96 5.52 10.55
C ASP A 49 -16.06 4.35 11.54
N ARG A 50 -15.52 4.54 12.75
CA ARG A 50 -15.55 3.61 13.87
C ARG A 50 -15.19 2.17 13.52
N VAL A 51 -14.07 1.99 12.84
CA VAL A 51 -13.57 0.67 12.46
C VAL A 51 -12.96 -0.01 13.69
N SER A 52 -13.49 -1.19 14.01
CA SER A 52 -12.97 -2.03 15.10
C SER A 52 -12.63 -3.42 14.56
N CYS A 53 -11.39 -3.85 14.70
CA CYS A 53 -10.94 -5.18 14.33
C CYS A 53 -9.64 -5.55 15.05
N SER A 54 -9.29 -6.83 15.03
CA SER A 54 -8.01 -7.33 15.52
C SER A 54 -7.46 -8.37 14.57
N VAL A 55 -6.15 -8.32 14.35
CA VAL A 55 -5.40 -9.28 13.54
C VAL A 55 -4.40 -10.00 14.45
N ARG A 56 -4.34 -11.32 14.34
CA ARG A 56 -3.40 -12.15 15.08
C ARG A 56 -2.25 -12.58 14.18
N GLU A 57 -1.17 -12.98 14.80
CA GLU A 57 -0.07 -13.62 14.09
C GLU A 57 -0.55 -14.84 13.30
N GLY A 58 -0.15 -14.94 12.04
CA GLY A 58 -0.57 -15.99 11.12
C GLY A 58 -1.92 -15.79 10.45
N ASP A 59 -2.71 -14.77 10.84
CA ASP A 59 -3.98 -14.48 10.19
C ASP A 59 -3.77 -14.02 8.74
N ARG A 60 -4.71 -14.41 7.87
CA ARG A 60 -4.85 -13.92 6.49
C ARG A 60 -6.20 -13.23 6.38
N VAL A 61 -6.16 -11.90 6.30
CA VAL A 61 -7.36 -11.05 6.32
C VAL A 61 -7.62 -10.48 4.94
N ALA A 62 -8.83 -10.67 4.40
CA ALA A 62 -9.27 -10.04 3.16
C ALA A 62 -10.20 -8.86 3.45
N LEU A 63 -9.90 -7.69 2.84
CA LEU A 63 -10.77 -6.53 2.88
C LEU A 63 -11.70 -6.55 1.66
N ILE A 64 -12.99 -6.73 1.89
CA ILE A 64 -14.01 -6.81 0.84
C ILE A 64 -14.88 -5.56 0.88
N GLY A 65 -15.21 -5.02 -0.28
CA GLY A 65 -16.06 -3.84 -0.42
C GLY A 65 -15.98 -3.24 -1.81
N HIS A 66 -16.98 -2.41 -2.15
CA HIS A 66 -17.03 -1.69 -3.44
C HIS A 66 -15.88 -0.68 -3.58
N ASN A 67 -15.68 -0.13 -4.78
CA ASN A 67 -14.71 0.94 -5.01
C ASN A 67 -15.12 2.18 -4.20
N GLY A 68 -14.16 2.79 -3.50
CA GLY A 68 -14.44 3.91 -2.59
C GLY A 68 -14.88 3.51 -1.17
N ALA A 69 -15.00 2.21 -0.83
CA ALA A 69 -15.33 1.76 0.52
C ALA A 69 -14.24 2.02 1.58
N GLY A 70 -13.10 2.62 1.22
CA GLY A 70 -12.02 2.93 2.16
C GLY A 70 -10.96 1.84 2.31
N LYS A 71 -10.95 0.77 1.50
CA LYS A 71 -9.98 -0.34 1.60
C LYS A 71 -8.53 0.14 1.57
N SER A 72 -8.13 0.88 0.53
CA SER A 72 -6.77 1.42 0.41
C SER A 72 -6.44 2.45 1.50
N THR A 73 -7.46 3.19 1.98
CA THR A 73 -7.31 4.12 3.10
C THR A 73 -7.03 3.38 4.40
N PHE A 74 -7.74 2.27 4.64
CA PHE A 74 -7.50 1.41 5.78
C PHE A 74 -6.09 0.81 5.75
N LEU A 75 -5.63 0.30 4.59
CA LEU A 75 -4.27 -0.21 4.44
C LEU A 75 -3.21 0.86 4.73
N ARG A 76 -3.42 2.09 4.25
CA ARG A 76 -2.52 3.23 4.53
C ARG A 76 -2.52 3.61 6.01
N LEU A 77 -3.66 3.52 6.69
CA LEU A 77 -3.74 3.78 8.12
C LEU A 77 -2.95 2.75 8.92
N ILE A 78 -3.20 1.45 8.70
CA ILE A 78 -2.51 0.40 9.47
C ILE A 78 -1.00 0.34 9.18
N SER A 79 -0.58 0.83 7.99
CA SER A 79 0.83 0.97 7.62
C SER A 79 1.48 2.26 8.13
N GLY A 80 0.76 3.07 8.91
CA GLY A 80 1.29 4.31 9.50
C GLY A 80 1.44 5.48 8.52
N ILE A 81 0.96 5.34 7.27
CA ILE A 81 0.97 6.43 6.26
C ILE A 81 -0.05 7.50 6.65
N TYR A 82 -1.21 7.09 7.16
CA TYR A 82 -2.23 7.99 7.70
C TYR A 82 -2.34 7.85 9.21
N ARG A 83 -2.62 8.96 9.87
CA ARG A 83 -2.91 9.01 11.29
C ARG A 83 -4.43 9.01 11.51
N HIS A 84 -4.94 8.15 12.39
CA HIS A 84 -6.35 8.17 12.78
C HIS A 84 -6.73 9.50 13.46
N THR A 85 -7.99 9.92 13.28
CA THR A 85 -8.52 11.15 13.87
C THR A 85 -9.06 10.91 15.28
N SER A 86 -9.63 9.73 15.50
CA SER A 86 -10.14 9.30 16.81
C SER A 86 -10.14 7.77 16.92
N GLY A 87 -10.42 7.25 18.11
CA GLY A 87 -10.31 5.83 18.42
C GLY A 87 -8.90 5.44 18.87
N ARG A 88 -8.64 4.15 18.96
CA ARG A 88 -7.37 3.60 19.40
C ARG A 88 -6.82 2.63 18.35
N PHE A 89 -5.58 2.82 17.93
CA PHE A 89 -4.85 1.92 17.05
C PHE A 89 -3.55 1.48 17.70
N GLU A 90 -3.33 0.18 17.79
CA GLU A 90 -2.12 -0.43 18.29
C GLU A 90 -1.58 -1.42 17.24
N ALA A 91 -0.30 -1.26 16.88
CA ALA A 91 0.47 -2.19 16.10
C ALA A 91 1.67 -2.67 16.92
N ARG A 92 1.81 -3.98 17.12
CA ARG A 92 2.93 -4.59 17.84
C ARG A 92 4.09 -4.93 16.92
N VAL A 93 3.81 -4.97 15.61
CA VAL A 93 4.78 -5.25 14.56
C VAL A 93 4.65 -4.19 13.47
N PRO A 94 5.73 -3.87 12.75
CA PRO A 94 5.65 -2.98 11.60
C PRO A 94 4.80 -3.61 10.51
N VAL A 95 3.90 -2.83 9.92
CA VAL A 95 3.10 -3.23 8.75
C VAL A 95 3.77 -2.72 7.49
N PHE A 96 4.21 -3.61 6.63
CA PHE A 96 4.84 -3.24 5.37
C PHE A 96 3.77 -3.00 4.29
N PRO A 97 3.66 -1.78 3.73
CA PRO A 97 2.65 -1.46 2.73
C PRO A 97 3.07 -1.87 1.33
N MET A 98 2.32 -2.75 0.69
CA MET A 98 2.38 -3.04 -0.74
C MET A 98 1.21 -2.35 -1.46
N ILE A 99 1.17 -1.02 -1.39
CA ILE A 99 0.01 -0.22 -1.82
C ILE A 99 0.25 0.41 -3.20
N HIS A 100 1.49 0.51 -3.67
CA HIS A 100 1.85 1.12 -4.94
C HIS A 100 2.56 0.16 -5.89
N LYS A 101 2.14 0.18 -7.16
CA LYS A 101 2.81 -0.54 -8.26
C LYS A 101 4.22 -0.02 -8.55
N SER A 102 4.55 1.19 -8.14
CA SER A 102 5.87 1.80 -8.36
C SER A 102 6.78 1.60 -7.16
N PHE A 103 7.24 0.39 -6.98
CA PHE A 103 8.39 0.02 -6.17
C PHE A 103 9.69 0.60 -6.76
N ILE A 104 9.65 0.99 -8.01
CA ILE A 104 10.81 1.29 -8.82
C ILE A 104 10.95 2.78 -8.96
N THR A 105 12.04 3.28 -8.40
CA THR A 105 12.37 4.72 -8.36
C THR A 105 12.76 5.29 -9.71
N SER A 106 13.21 4.45 -10.66
CA SER A 106 13.58 4.89 -12.00
C SER A 106 13.35 3.80 -13.04
N PRO A 107 12.68 4.09 -14.16
CA PRO A 107 12.48 3.15 -15.26
C PRO A 107 13.77 2.82 -16.02
N GLU A 108 14.84 3.60 -15.82
CA GLU A 108 16.16 3.40 -16.44
C GLU A 108 17.00 2.33 -15.73
N LEU A 109 16.67 2.00 -14.49
CA LEU A 109 17.37 0.95 -13.76
C LEU A 109 17.09 -0.42 -14.40
N SER A 110 18.10 -1.29 -14.42
CA SER A 110 17.87 -2.71 -14.71
C SER A 110 17.11 -3.38 -13.56
N GLY A 111 16.49 -4.53 -13.83
CA GLY A 111 15.86 -5.33 -12.79
C GLY A 111 16.81 -5.62 -11.63
N LEU A 112 18.05 -5.98 -11.93
CA LEU A 112 19.09 -6.24 -10.92
C LEU A 112 19.40 -5.02 -10.07
N GLN A 113 19.48 -3.83 -10.70
CA GLN A 113 19.69 -2.57 -9.97
C GLN A 113 18.51 -2.23 -9.07
N ALA A 114 17.28 -2.51 -9.52
CA ALA A 114 16.09 -2.30 -8.74
C ALA A 114 16.01 -3.25 -7.54
N ILE A 115 16.36 -4.53 -7.72
CA ILE A 115 16.47 -5.50 -6.62
C ILE A 115 17.47 -4.98 -5.58
N LYS A 116 18.65 -4.53 -6.03
CA LYS A 116 19.71 -4.00 -5.15
C LYS A 116 19.26 -2.75 -4.40
N ALA A 117 18.61 -1.82 -5.08
CA ALA A 117 18.09 -0.60 -4.48
C ALA A 117 17.07 -0.92 -3.39
N HIS A 118 16.13 -1.82 -3.65
CA HIS A 118 15.16 -2.25 -2.66
C HIS A 118 15.82 -2.91 -1.44
N TYR A 119 16.73 -3.85 -1.69
CA TYR A 119 17.43 -4.53 -0.60
C TYR A 119 18.14 -3.53 0.31
N LEU A 120 18.81 -2.53 -0.26
CA LEU A 120 19.46 -1.46 0.50
C LEU A 120 18.47 -0.61 1.27
N MET A 121 17.30 -0.30 0.70
CA MET A 121 16.26 0.48 1.39
C MET A 121 15.69 -0.28 2.61
N VAL A 122 15.58 -1.60 2.51
CA VAL A 122 15.01 -2.43 3.59
C VAL A 122 16.06 -2.81 4.63
N LYS A 123 17.26 -3.22 4.19
CA LYS A 123 18.30 -3.76 5.07
C LYS A 123 19.37 -2.74 5.48
N GLY A 124 19.51 -1.63 4.74
CA GLY A 124 20.54 -0.60 5.00
C GLY A 124 21.98 -1.04 4.71
N ARG A 125 22.20 -2.28 4.26
CA ARG A 125 23.52 -2.89 4.01
C ARG A 125 23.42 -3.97 2.92
N LEU A 126 24.56 -4.34 2.33
CA LEU A 126 24.62 -5.34 1.24
C LEU A 126 24.93 -6.76 1.71
N GLU A 127 25.09 -6.98 3.01
CA GLU A 127 25.36 -8.32 3.53
C GLU A 127 24.18 -9.24 3.23
N GLY A 128 24.42 -10.39 2.61
CA GLY A 128 23.40 -11.34 2.18
C GLY A 128 22.67 -10.95 0.89
N PHE A 129 23.09 -9.89 0.19
CA PHE A 129 22.44 -9.44 -1.04
C PHE A 129 22.50 -10.49 -2.16
N GLU A 130 23.61 -11.20 -2.32
CA GLU A 130 23.77 -12.19 -3.40
C GLU A 130 22.72 -13.30 -3.29
N ALA A 131 22.61 -13.94 -2.13
CA ALA A 131 21.60 -14.98 -1.91
C ALA A 131 20.18 -14.45 -2.08
N PHE A 132 19.88 -13.26 -1.57
CA PHE A 132 18.59 -12.60 -1.79
C PHE A 132 18.30 -12.36 -3.26
N CYS A 133 19.29 -11.89 -4.01
CA CYS A 133 19.16 -11.61 -5.44
C CYS A 133 18.88 -12.87 -6.24
N ASP A 134 19.61 -13.95 -5.95
CA ASP A 134 19.44 -15.25 -6.60
C ASP A 134 18.03 -15.80 -6.35
N ASP A 135 17.52 -15.73 -5.14
CA ASP A 135 16.15 -16.13 -4.79
C ASP A 135 15.12 -15.32 -5.57
N VAL A 136 15.29 -13.98 -5.63
CA VAL A 136 14.38 -13.10 -6.35
C VAL A 136 14.40 -13.41 -7.86
N VAL A 137 15.57 -13.56 -8.45
CA VAL A 137 15.70 -13.85 -9.89
C VAL A 137 15.08 -15.20 -10.22
N ALA A 138 15.36 -16.23 -9.42
CA ALA A 138 14.79 -17.57 -9.59
C ALA A 138 13.26 -17.55 -9.48
N PHE A 139 12.72 -16.90 -8.44
CA PHE A 139 11.28 -16.85 -8.20
C PHE A 139 10.53 -16.01 -9.24
N SER A 140 11.14 -14.90 -9.73
CA SER A 140 10.51 -14.05 -10.74
C SER A 140 10.37 -14.73 -12.11
N GLY A 141 11.21 -15.73 -12.40
CA GLY A 141 11.30 -16.39 -13.71
C GLY A 141 11.69 -15.44 -14.85
N LEU A 142 12.39 -14.35 -14.53
CA LEU A 142 12.83 -13.37 -15.54
C LEU A 142 14.10 -13.77 -16.24
N GLY A 143 14.94 -14.62 -15.64
CA GLY A 143 16.23 -15.03 -16.23
C GLY A 143 17.09 -13.83 -16.63
N ASP A 144 17.64 -13.86 -17.83
CA ASP A 144 18.50 -12.80 -18.37
C ASP A 144 17.80 -11.43 -18.53
N PHE A 145 16.47 -11.41 -18.56
CA PHE A 145 15.73 -10.14 -18.63
C PHE A 145 15.97 -9.24 -17.41
N VAL A 146 16.45 -9.80 -16.28
CA VAL A 146 16.78 -9.01 -15.09
C VAL A 146 17.87 -7.96 -15.36
N HIS A 147 18.70 -8.15 -16.39
CA HIS A 147 19.74 -7.21 -16.80
C HIS A 147 19.24 -6.06 -17.67
N LEU A 148 18.01 -6.15 -18.20
CA LEU A 148 17.42 -5.12 -19.05
C LEU A 148 16.81 -3.98 -18.23
N PRO A 149 16.74 -2.75 -18.79
CA PRO A 149 16.06 -1.62 -18.15
C PRO A 149 14.58 -1.91 -17.94
N LEU A 150 14.05 -1.49 -16.80
CA LEU A 150 12.66 -1.72 -16.40
C LEU A 150 11.63 -1.11 -17.35
N LYS A 151 11.99 -0.04 -18.04
CA LYS A 151 11.15 0.56 -19.10
C LYS A 151 10.86 -0.39 -20.27
N THR A 152 11.65 -1.44 -20.42
CA THR A 152 11.45 -2.46 -21.46
C THR A 152 10.58 -3.63 -21.00
N TYR A 153 10.23 -3.66 -19.70
CA TYR A 153 9.43 -4.74 -19.14
C TYR A 153 7.96 -4.61 -19.54
N SER A 154 7.35 -5.75 -19.85
CA SER A 154 5.90 -5.82 -19.88
C SER A 154 5.34 -5.62 -18.47
N GLN A 155 4.06 -5.26 -18.37
CA GLN A 155 3.39 -5.11 -17.07
C GLN A 155 3.49 -6.42 -16.25
N GLY A 156 3.36 -7.58 -16.89
CA GLY A 156 3.52 -8.87 -16.22
C GLY A 156 4.94 -9.11 -15.69
N MET A 157 5.98 -8.73 -16.44
CA MET A 157 7.37 -8.83 -15.98
C MET A 157 7.63 -7.92 -14.78
N ALA A 158 7.17 -6.68 -14.84
CA ALA A 158 7.30 -5.72 -13.75
C ALA A 158 6.57 -6.21 -12.49
N SER A 159 5.35 -6.73 -12.64
CA SER A 159 4.58 -7.29 -11.51
C SER A 159 5.26 -8.51 -10.89
N ARG A 160 5.80 -9.43 -11.71
CA ARG A 160 6.54 -10.61 -11.22
C ARG A 160 7.78 -10.20 -10.45
N LEU A 161 8.58 -9.27 -10.99
CA LEU A 161 9.77 -8.77 -10.29
C LEU A 161 9.40 -8.14 -8.95
N LEU A 162 8.40 -7.25 -8.96
CA LEU A 162 7.91 -6.59 -7.76
C LEU A 162 7.47 -7.60 -6.70
N PHE A 163 6.62 -8.56 -7.07
CA PHE A 163 6.14 -9.58 -6.16
C PHE A 163 7.28 -10.43 -5.58
N SER A 164 8.24 -10.82 -6.43
CA SER A 164 9.40 -11.62 -6.02
C SER A 164 10.26 -10.90 -4.99
N VAL A 165 10.57 -9.63 -5.24
CA VAL A 165 11.37 -8.81 -4.32
C VAL A 165 10.67 -8.64 -2.96
N LEU A 166 9.37 -8.36 -2.98
CA LEU A 166 8.62 -8.11 -1.76
C LEU A 166 8.42 -9.38 -0.93
N THR A 167 8.22 -10.53 -1.59
CA THR A 167 8.04 -11.81 -0.90
C THR A 167 9.35 -12.44 -0.42
N ALA A 168 10.48 -12.12 -1.05
CA ALA A 168 11.79 -12.57 -0.61
C ALA A 168 12.26 -11.85 0.67
N CYS A 169 11.71 -10.66 0.97
CA CYS A 169 11.90 -10.02 2.27
C CYS A 169 10.94 -10.64 3.30
N SER A 170 11.46 -11.01 4.47
CA SER A 170 10.61 -11.36 5.60
C SER A 170 9.93 -10.12 6.16
N HIS A 171 8.61 -10.14 6.23
CA HIS A 171 7.80 -9.08 6.83
C HIS A 171 6.93 -9.66 7.94
N ASP A 172 6.87 -8.99 9.09
CA ASP A 172 6.03 -9.43 10.21
C ASP A 172 4.53 -9.29 9.89
N CYS A 173 4.18 -8.26 9.13
CA CYS A 173 2.83 -8.02 8.63
C CYS A 173 2.88 -7.34 7.26
N LEU A 174 2.09 -7.84 6.31
CA LEU A 174 2.06 -7.35 4.93
C LEU A 174 0.67 -6.84 4.59
N ALA A 175 0.59 -5.58 4.15
CA ALA A 175 -0.66 -4.94 3.71
C ALA A 175 -0.64 -4.78 2.19
N MET A 176 -1.45 -5.60 1.46
CA MET A 176 -1.48 -5.60 -0.01
C MET A 176 -2.76 -4.95 -0.53
N ASP A 177 -2.65 -4.05 -1.51
CA ASP A 177 -3.78 -3.48 -2.26
C ASP A 177 -3.95 -4.21 -3.60
N GLU A 178 -5.12 -4.08 -4.23
CA GLU A 178 -5.53 -4.76 -5.48
C GLU A 178 -4.57 -4.55 -6.68
N GLY A 179 -3.59 -3.69 -6.55
CA GLY A 179 -2.63 -3.34 -7.61
C GLY A 179 -1.75 -4.48 -8.15
N PHE A 180 -1.81 -5.68 -7.56
CA PHE A 180 -1.03 -6.87 -8.00
C PHE A 180 -1.83 -7.81 -8.89
N GLY A 181 -3.13 -7.58 -9.08
CA GLY A 181 -3.93 -8.31 -10.06
C GLY A 181 -3.47 -7.99 -11.48
N ALA A 182 -3.39 -9.03 -12.33
CA ALA A 182 -3.12 -8.92 -13.75
C ALA A 182 -3.98 -7.82 -14.35
N GLY A 183 -3.34 -6.98 -15.19
CA GLY A 183 -3.99 -5.84 -15.80
C GLY A 183 -5.34 -6.19 -16.39
N ASP A 184 -6.31 -5.37 -16.05
CA ASP A 184 -7.58 -5.34 -16.74
C ASP A 184 -7.32 -5.02 -18.19
N SER A 185 -7.75 -5.97 -19.02
CA SER A 185 -7.96 -5.83 -20.45
C SER A 185 -9.03 -4.76 -20.73
#